data_563b3cdf3a2879272287addcd3f96e11
#
_entry.id   563b3cdf3a2879272287addcd3f96e11
#
_cell.length_a   1.000
_cell.length_b   1.000
_cell.length_c   1.000
_cell.angle_alpha   90.00
_cell.angle_beta   90.00
_cell.angle_gamma   90.00
#
_symmetry.space_group_name_H-M   'P 1'
#
loop_
_entity.id
_entity.type
_entity.pdbx_description
1 polymer ?
#
loop_
_entity_poly.entity_id
_entity_poly.type
_entity_poly.pdbx_seq_one_letter_code
_entity_poly.pdbx_strand_id
1 'polypeptide(L)'
;CRDGHAEEENQEKVEELNRRWMHTRWIFSEKEFEDLCQKTKEISLRSAERIFVKCFHNIQLLSDGEGEFPSMDTVEEMLDWVHRWREHIYEESLSSSQKNDISAFAAVIKYVDGHIGENLRSEDVAERIGMSRSYFSTRFKEMTGETFHQYVIHRKMKTAAEWIEEGKKSITRIAVELGYDNFHYFAKVFAREHGCTPSEYRKESKNV
;
A
#
# COMPACT_ATOMS: atom_id res chain seq x y z
N CYS A 1 26.49 13.63 16.63
CA CYS A 1 26.08 12.24 16.30
C CYS A 1 24.59 11.96 16.61
N ARG A 2 23.89 12.72 17.48
CA ARG A 2 22.44 12.50 17.74
C ARG A 2 21.54 13.07 16.64
N ASP A 3 21.94 14.16 16.01
CA ASP A 3 21.14 14.85 14.99
C ASP A 3 21.03 14.05 13.65
N GLY A 4 22.09 13.33 13.28
CA GLY A 4 22.08 12.52 12.06
C GLY A 4 21.13 11.32 12.10
N HIS A 5 20.96 10.66 13.24
CA HIS A 5 20.02 9.54 13.38
C HIS A 5 18.54 9.99 13.33
N ALA A 6 18.24 11.16 13.88
CA ALA A 6 16.88 11.71 13.85
C ALA A 6 16.47 12.18 12.43
N GLU A 7 17.42 12.69 11.63
CA GLU A 7 17.19 13.05 10.23
C GLU A 7 17.00 11.82 9.34
N GLU A 8 17.81 10.77 9.54
CA GLU A 8 17.69 9.49 8.81
C GLU A 8 16.36 8.80 9.14
N GLU A 9 15.98 8.71 10.43
CA GLU A 9 14.70 8.13 10.85
C GLU A 9 13.49 8.89 10.30
N ASN A 10 13.57 10.22 10.22
CA ASN A 10 12.50 11.03 9.62
C ASN A 10 12.41 10.84 8.09
N GLN A 11 13.55 10.61 7.42
CA GLN A 11 13.58 10.37 5.99
C GLN A 11 12.98 9.00 5.62
N GLU A 12 13.25 7.96 6.41
CA GLU A 12 12.68 6.62 6.23
C GLU A 12 11.15 6.63 6.41
N LYS A 13 10.66 7.33 7.43
CA LYS A 13 9.20 7.54 7.63
C LYS A 13 8.55 8.23 6.44
N VAL A 14 9.17 9.27 5.90
CA VAL A 14 8.65 10.00 4.73
C VAL A 14 8.63 9.11 3.48
N GLU A 15 9.64 8.28 3.28
CA GLU A 15 9.70 7.36 2.15
C GLU A 15 8.65 6.25 2.25
N GLU A 16 8.44 5.70 3.46
CA GLU A 16 7.37 4.73 3.71
C GLU A 16 5.99 5.34 3.43
N LEU A 17 5.71 6.54 3.96
CA LEU A 17 4.45 7.24 3.73
C LEU A 17 4.25 7.56 2.25
N ASN A 18 5.29 8.03 1.55
CA ASN A 18 5.22 8.29 0.11
C ASN A 18 4.84 7.01 -0.65
N ARG A 19 5.47 5.88 -0.34
CA ARG A 19 5.15 4.59 -0.96
C ARG A 19 3.69 4.19 -0.71
N ARG A 20 3.22 4.34 0.53
CA ARG A 20 1.86 3.97 0.91
C ARG A 20 0.80 4.86 0.29
N TRP A 21 1.03 6.18 0.20
CA TRP A 21 0.13 7.12 -0.48
C TRP A 21 0.08 6.90 -1.99
N MET A 22 1.17 6.39 -2.61
CA MET A 22 1.18 6.01 -4.03
C MET A 22 0.32 4.76 -4.31
N HIS A 23 0.02 3.94 -3.31
CA HIS A 23 -0.90 2.82 -3.46
C HIS A 23 -2.35 3.32 -3.33
N THR A 24 -3.18 3.05 -4.33
CA THR A 24 -4.59 3.49 -4.38
C THR A 24 -5.50 2.80 -3.35
N ARG A 25 -4.97 1.90 -2.52
CA ARG A 25 -5.72 1.14 -1.51
C ARG A 25 -6.48 2.04 -0.52
N TRP A 26 -5.90 3.14 -0.11
CA TRP A 26 -6.51 4.09 0.83
C TRP A 26 -7.79 4.73 0.26
N ILE A 27 -7.96 4.77 -1.06
CA ILE A 27 -9.19 5.27 -1.68
C ILE A 27 -10.39 4.42 -1.26
N PHE A 28 -10.20 3.10 -1.11
CA PHE A 28 -11.24 2.10 -0.88
C PHE A 28 -11.23 1.49 0.52
N SER A 29 -10.22 1.78 1.34
CA SER A 29 -10.07 1.26 2.70
C SER A 29 -10.05 2.38 3.72
N GLU A 30 -11.13 2.52 4.50
CA GLU A 30 -11.22 3.52 5.57
C GLU A 30 -10.09 3.35 6.58
N LYS A 31 -9.85 2.13 7.06
CA LYS A 31 -8.77 1.82 8.00
C LYS A 31 -7.39 2.23 7.48
N GLU A 32 -7.10 1.99 6.20
CA GLU A 32 -5.80 2.37 5.61
C GLU A 32 -5.70 3.88 5.47
N PHE A 33 -6.79 4.54 5.10
CA PHE A 33 -6.86 5.99 4.98
C PHE A 33 -6.64 6.68 6.33
N GLU A 34 -7.34 6.25 7.38
CA GLU A 34 -7.20 6.79 8.74
C GLU A 34 -5.77 6.62 9.28
N ASP A 35 -5.15 5.44 9.11
CA ASP A 35 -3.77 5.19 9.53
C ASP A 35 -2.76 6.06 8.78
N LEU A 36 -2.95 6.25 7.47
CA LEU A 36 -2.13 7.15 6.67
C LEU A 36 -2.28 8.61 7.09
N CYS A 37 -3.51 9.07 7.32
CA CYS A 37 -3.77 10.43 7.82
C CYS A 37 -3.09 10.67 9.17
N GLN A 38 -3.19 9.71 10.09
CA GLN A 38 -2.57 9.84 11.42
C GLN A 38 -1.04 9.93 11.31
N LYS A 39 -0.41 9.08 10.52
CA LYS A 39 1.05 9.09 10.33
C LYS A 39 1.54 10.32 9.56
N THR A 40 0.71 10.87 8.66
CA THR A 40 1.06 12.08 7.92
C THR A 40 1.12 13.32 8.82
N LYS A 41 0.38 13.35 9.93
CA LYS A 41 0.48 14.44 10.93
C LYS A 41 1.82 14.48 11.64
N GLU A 42 2.61 13.41 11.59
CA GLU A 42 3.92 13.30 12.24
C GLU A 42 5.07 13.85 11.39
N ILE A 43 4.83 14.18 10.10
CA ILE A 43 5.85 14.70 9.20
C ILE A 43 5.66 16.20 8.93
N SER A 44 6.72 16.84 8.38
CA SER A 44 6.64 18.26 8.05
C SER A 44 5.65 18.55 6.91
N LEU A 45 5.04 19.74 6.92
CA LEU A 45 4.14 20.23 5.87
C LEU A 45 4.78 20.07 4.47
N ARG A 46 6.04 20.47 4.31
CA ARG A 46 6.78 20.35 3.05
C ARG A 46 6.92 18.89 2.56
N SER A 47 7.10 17.95 3.48
CA SER A 47 7.17 16.51 3.15
C SER A 47 5.81 15.98 2.76
N ALA A 48 4.75 16.35 3.47
CA ALA A 48 3.37 15.99 3.15
C ALA A 48 2.96 16.54 1.79
N GLU A 49 3.22 17.82 1.50
CA GLU A 49 2.95 18.46 0.21
C GLU A 49 3.61 17.71 -0.95
N ARG A 50 4.89 17.35 -0.82
CA ARG A 50 5.60 16.58 -1.86
C ARG A 50 4.97 15.21 -2.12
N ILE A 51 4.47 14.55 -1.08
CA ILE A 51 3.77 13.27 -1.20
C ILE A 51 2.43 13.47 -1.92
N PHE A 52 1.64 14.43 -1.48
CA PHE A 52 0.29 14.64 -2.01
C PHE A 52 0.28 15.19 -3.44
N VAL A 53 1.21 16.08 -3.80
CA VAL A 53 1.38 16.52 -5.20
C VAL A 53 1.65 15.32 -6.12
N LYS A 54 2.53 14.40 -5.72
CA LYS A 54 2.80 13.18 -6.50
C LYS A 54 1.58 12.26 -6.55
N CYS A 55 0.91 12.07 -5.41
CA CYS A 55 -0.28 11.24 -5.30
C CYS A 55 -1.40 11.80 -6.19
N PHE A 56 -1.63 13.09 -6.17
CA PHE A 56 -2.61 13.79 -6.97
C PHE A 56 -2.34 13.61 -8.47
N HIS A 57 -1.12 13.87 -8.93
CA HIS A 57 -0.75 13.67 -10.33
C HIS A 57 -0.89 12.20 -10.76
N ASN A 58 -0.51 11.26 -9.90
CA ASN A 58 -0.67 9.84 -10.19
C ASN A 58 -2.14 9.44 -10.38
N ILE A 59 -3.04 9.99 -9.60
CA ILE A 59 -4.48 9.72 -9.70
C ILE A 59 -5.10 10.50 -10.87
N GLN A 60 -4.68 11.73 -11.14
CA GLN A 60 -5.14 12.49 -12.32
C GLN A 60 -4.83 11.78 -13.65
N LEU A 61 -3.69 11.10 -13.74
CA LEU A 61 -3.37 10.27 -14.92
C LEU A 61 -4.36 9.10 -15.10
N LEU A 62 -5.12 8.77 -14.06
CA LEU A 62 -6.12 7.69 -14.05
C LEU A 62 -7.55 8.21 -14.25
N SER A 63 -7.77 9.51 -14.06
CA SER A 63 -9.05 10.20 -14.27
C SER A 63 -8.82 11.36 -15.23
N ASP A 64 -9.68 11.57 -16.21
CA ASP A 64 -9.57 12.71 -17.15
C ASP A 64 -9.72 14.09 -16.46
N GLY A 65 -9.38 14.18 -15.18
CA GLY A 65 -9.46 15.39 -14.35
C GLY A 65 -8.32 16.36 -14.67
N GLU A 66 -8.66 17.58 -15.04
CA GLU A 66 -7.73 18.71 -15.11
C GLU A 66 -7.76 19.47 -13.78
N GLY A 67 -6.59 19.83 -13.26
CA GLY A 67 -6.50 20.64 -12.05
C GLY A 67 -5.06 20.71 -11.51
N GLU A 68 -4.79 21.72 -10.69
CA GLU A 68 -3.56 21.83 -9.93
C GLU A 68 -3.81 21.47 -8.47
N PHE A 69 -2.81 20.87 -7.83
CA PHE A 69 -2.87 20.63 -6.38
C PHE A 69 -2.86 21.99 -5.67
N PRO A 70 -3.84 22.29 -4.83
CA PRO A 70 -3.94 23.60 -4.19
C PRO A 70 -2.83 23.81 -3.15
N SER A 71 -2.39 25.07 -2.99
CA SER A 71 -1.48 25.45 -1.91
C SER A 71 -2.24 25.48 -0.59
N MET A 72 -1.63 24.96 0.48
CA MET A 72 -2.20 24.87 1.82
C MET A 72 -1.15 25.24 2.87
N ASP A 73 -1.60 25.80 3.97
CA ASP A 73 -0.72 26.34 5.01
C ASP A 73 -0.47 25.34 6.16
N THR A 74 -1.29 24.29 6.26
CA THR A 74 -1.18 23.26 7.31
C THR A 74 -1.37 21.85 6.79
N VAL A 75 -0.83 20.86 7.52
CA VAL A 75 -1.04 19.44 7.22
C VAL A 75 -2.51 19.05 7.39
N GLU A 76 -3.19 19.63 8.37
CA GLU A 76 -4.61 19.42 8.65
C GLU A 76 -5.48 19.83 7.46
N GLU A 77 -5.29 21.05 6.93
CA GLU A 77 -6.01 21.53 5.74
C GLU A 77 -5.77 20.61 4.53
N MET A 78 -4.56 20.12 4.39
CA MET A 78 -4.17 19.20 3.33
C MET A 78 -4.88 17.84 3.47
N LEU A 79 -4.96 17.30 4.68
CA LEU A 79 -5.68 16.06 4.96
C LEU A 79 -7.19 16.20 4.76
N ASP A 80 -7.78 17.33 5.18
CA ASP A 80 -9.19 17.64 4.95
C ASP A 80 -9.52 17.75 3.46
N TRP A 81 -8.60 18.32 2.68
CA TRP A 81 -8.75 18.38 1.23
C TRP A 81 -8.65 16.98 0.62
N VAL A 82 -7.66 16.17 1.02
CA VAL A 82 -7.49 14.79 0.53
C VAL A 82 -8.70 13.94 0.90
N HIS A 83 -9.33 14.16 2.05
CA HIS A 83 -10.55 13.46 2.44
C HIS A 83 -11.70 13.76 1.48
N ARG A 84 -11.98 15.04 1.19
CA ARG A 84 -13.02 15.45 0.21
C ARG A 84 -12.71 14.96 -1.20
N TRP A 85 -11.45 15.02 -1.59
CA TRP A 85 -10.99 14.52 -2.89
C TRP A 85 -11.16 13.00 -3.02
N ARG A 86 -10.87 12.24 -1.96
CA ARG A 86 -11.13 10.80 -1.88
C ARG A 86 -12.61 10.48 -2.07
N GLU A 87 -13.51 11.19 -1.39
CA GLU A 87 -14.96 11.03 -1.55
C GLU A 87 -15.39 11.31 -2.98
N HIS A 88 -14.89 12.36 -3.59
CA HIS A 88 -15.18 12.70 -4.98
C HIS A 88 -14.73 11.61 -5.96
N ILE A 89 -13.50 11.11 -5.82
CA ILE A 89 -12.99 10.00 -6.64
C ILE A 89 -13.87 8.76 -6.45
N TYR A 90 -14.25 8.47 -5.20
CA TYR A 90 -15.11 7.32 -4.90
C TYR A 90 -16.49 7.46 -5.56
N GLU A 91 -17.12 8.62 -5.47
CA GLU A 91 -18.41 8.91 -6.10
C GLU A 91 -18.31 8.93 -7.63
N GLU A 92 -17.29 9.58 -8.19
CA GLU A 92 -17.02 9.51 -9.62
C GLU A 92 -16.78 8.08 -10.08
N SER A 93 -16.14 7.23 -9.30
CA SER A 93 -15.95 5.82 -9.63
C SER A 93 -17.26 5.06 -9.79
N LEU A 94 -18.38 5.56 -9.35
CA LEU A 94 -19.70 4.93 -9.50
C LEU A 94 -20.44 5.24 -10.82
N SER A 95 -19.98 6.12 -11.70
CA SER A 95 -20.81 6.65 -12.82
C SER A 95 -20.31 6.56 -14.28
N SER A 96 -19.13 6.03 -14.68
CA SER A 96 -18.74 5.84 -16.10
C SER A 96 -17.84 4.63 -16.46
N SER A 97 -17.58 4.40 -17.74
CA SER A 97 -16.90 3.23 -18.33
C SER A 97 -15.38 3.11 -17.97
N GLN A 98 -14.67 4.22 -17.76
CA GLN A 98 -13.31 4.22 -17.18
C GLN A 98 -13.31 3.87 -15.68
N LYS A 99 -14.41 4.00 -15.03
CA LYS A 99 -14.80 3.65 -13.66
C LYS A 99 -14.87 2.15 -13.40
N ASN A 100 -15.04 1.35 -14.45
CA ASN A 100 -14.86 -0.10 -14.36
C ASN A 100 -13.46 -0.47 -13.89
N ASP A 101 -12.42 0.28 -14.30
CA ASP A 101 -11.05 -0.04 -13.92
C ASP A 101 -10.82 0.18 -12.42
N ILE A 102 -11.16 1.35 -11.88
CA ILE A 102 -10.94 1.66 -10.45
C ILE A 102 -11.74 0.69 -9.57
N SER A 103 -13.00 0.45 -9.90
CA SER A 103 -13.84 -0.52 -9.19
C SER A 103 -13.30 -1.95 -9.33
N ALA A 104 -12.84 -2.34 -10.52
CA ALA A 104 -12.26 -3.65 -10.78
C ALA A 104 -10.94 -3.84 -9.98
N PHE A 105 -10.08 -2.83 -9.94
CA PHE A 105 -8.84 -2.90 -9.17
C PHE A 105 -9.07 -2.87 -7.66
N ALA A 106 -10.08 -2.16 -7.17
CA ALA A 106 -10.52 -2.25 -5.76
C ALA A 106 -10.97 -3.68 -5.41
N ALA A 107 -11.73 -4.31 -6.30
CA ALA A 107 -12.12 -5.71 -6.14
C ALA A 107 -10.91 -6.65 -6.16
N VAL A 108 -9.90 -6.38 -6.99
CA VAL A 108 -8.64 -7.12 -7.01
C VAL A 108 -7.90 -7.01 -5.69
N ILE A 109 -7.75 -5.82 -5.13
CA ILE A 109 -7.09 -5.60 -3.84
C ILE A 109 -7.81 -6.37 -2.72
N LYS A 110 -9.13 -6.27 -2.66
CA LYS A 110 -9.95 -7.02 -1.70
C LYS A 110 -9.83 -8.54 -1.91
N TYR A 111 -9.78 -8.98 -3.16
CA TYR A 111 -9.60 -10.39 -3.49
C TYR A 111 -8.23 -10.89 -3.02
N VAL A 112 -7.15 -10.15 -3.25
CA VAL A 112 -5.80 -10.49 -2.77
C VAL A 112 -5.79 -10.61 -1.23
N ASP A 113 -6.40 -9.68 -0.52
CA ASP A 113 -6.47 -9.71 0.95
C ASP A 113 -7.24 -10.94 1.47
N GLY A 114 -8.31 -11.33 0.79
CA GLY A 114 -9.10 -12.52 1.15
C GLY A 114 -8.46 -13.86 0.79
N HIS A 115 -7.48 -13.85 -0.14
CA HIS A 115 -6.86 -15.07 -0.68
C HIS A 115 -5.32 -15.02 -0.51
N ILE A 116 -4.84 -14.33 0.52
CA ILE A 116 -3.41 -14.04 0.71
C ILE A 116 -2.55 -15.29 0.88
N GLY A 117 -3.13 -16.42 1.32
CA GLY A 117 -2.46 -17.71 1.42
C GLY A 117 -2.31 -18.46 0.08
N GLU A 118 -2.99 -18.01 -0.97
CA GLU A 118 -3.00 -18.71 -2.25
C GLU A 118 -1.87 -18.27 -3.17
N ASN A 119 -1.62 -19.05 -4.23
CA ASN A 119 -0.70 -18.68 -5.31
C ASN A 119 -1.43 -17.84 -6.36
N LEU A 120 -1.54 -16.55 -6.10
CA LEU A 120 -2.26 -15.60 -6.95
C LEU A 120 -1.43 -15.26 -8.20
N ARG A 121 -1.99 -15.53 -9.38
CA ARG A 121 -1.39 -15.18 -10.66
C ARG A 121 -2.10 -13.99 -11.28
N SER A 122 -1.34 -13.15 -11.96
CA SER A 122 -1.88 -11.98 -12.67
C SER A 122 -2.90 -12.37 -13.75
N GLU A 123 -2.71 -13.53 -14.38
CA GLU A 123 -3.60 -14.07 -15.40
C GLU A 123 -4.99 -14.38 -14.85
N ASP A 124 -5.03 -15.10 -13.72
CA ASP A 124 -6.27 -15.56 -13.10
C ASP A 124 -7.10 -14.36 -12.58
N VAL A 125 -6.39 -13.36 -12.06
CA VAL A 125 -7.01 -12.14 -11.56
C VAL A 125 -7.51 -11.25 -12.70
N ALA A 126 -6.74 -11.12 -13.79
CA ALA A 126 -7.15 -10.35 -14.96
C ALA A 126 -8.41 -10.95 -15.61
N GLU A 127 -8.45 -12.27 -15.77
CA GLU A 127 -9.62 -12.99 -16.30
C GLU A 127 -10.86 -12.76 -15.44
N ARG A 128 -10.70 -12.80 -14.11
CA ARG A 128 -11.80 -12.59 -13.14
C ARG A 128 -12.46 -11.22 -13.28
N ILE A 129 -11.72 -10.19 -13.65
CA ILE A 129 -12.23 -8.82 -13.84
C ILE A 129 -12.49 -8.47 -15.32
N GLY A 130 -12.42 -9.48 -16.23
CA GLY A 130 -12.69 -9.31 -17.65
C GLY A 130 -11.64 -8.52 -18.41
N MET A 131 -10.39 -8.45 -17.91
CA MET A 131 -9.29 -7.75 -18.55
C MET A 131 -8.30 -8.71 -19.22
N SER A 132 -7.67 -8.27 -20.33
CA SER A 132 -6.54 -9.00 -20.86
C SER A 132 -5.35 -8.91 -19.89
N ARG A 133 -4.50 -9.97 -19.83
CA ARG A 133 -3.29 -10.00 -19.00
C ARG A 133 -2.39 -8.79 -19.22
N SER A 134 -2.19 -8.41 -20.48
CA SER A 134 -1.31 -7.27 -20.81
C SER A 134 -1.86 -5.95 -20.29
N TYR A 135 -3.16 -5.70 -20.51
CA TYR A 135 -3.83 -4.51 -20.03
C TYR A 135 -3.80 -4.45 -18.50
N PHE A 136 -4.20 -5.52 -17.83
CA PHE A 136 -4.14 -5.64 -16.37
C PHE A 136 -2.75 -5.32 -15.82
N SER A 137 -1.69 -5.95 -16.35
CA SER A 137 -0.33 -5.78 -15.85
C SER A 137 0.17 -4.34 -15.98
N THR A 138 -0.13 -3.68 -17.10
CA THR A 138 0.24 -2.28 -17.34
C THR A 138 -0.52 -1.36 -16.40
N ARG A 139 -1.86 -1.47 -16.36
CA ARG A 139 -2.72 -0.63 -15.54
C ARG A 139 -2.47 -0.86 -14.03
N PHE A 140 -2.29 -2.10 -13.60
CA PHE A 140 -1.98 -2.40 -12.20
C PHE A 140 -0.69 -1.70 -11.76
N LYS A 141 0.37 -1.77 -12.59
CA LYS A 141 1.63 -1.09 -12.29
C LYS A 141 1.50 0.43 -12.30
N GLU A 142 0.74 1.00 -13.21
CA GLU A 142 0.44 2.43 -13.25
C GLU A 142 -0.30 2.89 -11.99
N MET A 143 -1.30 2.12 -11.54
CA MET A 143 -2.12 2.44 -10.38
C MET A 143 -1.43 2.20 -9.03
N THR A 144 -0.60 1.17 -8.92
CA THR A 144 0.00 0.76 -7.64
C THR A 144 1.49 1.13 -7.52
N GLY A 145 2.14 1.49 -8.64
CA GLY A 145 3.57 1.76 -8.70
C GLY A 145 4.43 0.48 -8.79
N GLU A 146 3.84 -0.70 -8.65
CA GLU A 146 4.55 -1.98 -8.65
C GLU A 146 3.82 -3.05 -9.45
N THR A 147 4.53 -4.13 -9.82
CA THR A 147 3.89 -5.26 -10.50
C THR A 147 2.95 -6.01 -9.54
N PHE A 148 1.93 -6.68 -10.09
CA PHE A 148 1.01 -7.50 -9.28
C PHE A 148 1.73 -8.53 -8.41
N HIS A 149 2.77 -9.17 -8.94
CA HIS A 149 3.57 -10.13 -8.20
C HIS A 149 4.30 -9.47 -6.99
N GLN A 150 4.91 -8.30 -7.19
CA GLN A 150 5.56 -7.54 -6.10
C GLN A 150 4.53 -7.12 -5.05
N TYR A 151 3.37 -6.63 -5.48
CA TYR A 151 2.27 -6.26 -4.61
C TYR A 151 1.83 -7.43 -3.71
N VAL A 152 1.61 -8.62 -4.29
CA VAL A 152 1.23 -9.82 -3.53
C VAL A 152 2.31 -10.20 -2.52
N ILE A 153 3.60 -10.13 -2.89
CA ILE A 153 4.72 -10.38 -1.96
C ILE A 153 4.70 -9.37 -0.81
N HIS A 154 4.62 -8.08 -1.09
CA HIS A 154 4.55 -7.03 -0.06
C HIS A 154 3.37 -7.27 0.89
N ARG A 155 2.19 -7.62 0.35
CA ARG A 155 1.01 -7.94 1.17
C ARG A 155 1.23 -9.15 2.06
N LYS A 156 1.81 -10.24 1.52
CA LYS A 156 2.15 -11.44 2.31
C LYS A 156 3.14 -11.11 3.43
N MET A 157 4.17 -10.32 3.16
CA MET A 157 5.17 -9.95 4.16
C MET A 157 4.61 -9.02 5.24
N LYS A 158 3.75 -8.07 4.86
CA LYS A 158 3.03 -7.23 5.83
C LYS A 158 2.15 -8.07 6.75
N THR A 159 1.35 -8.98 6.20
CA THR A 159 0.52 -9.90 6.98
C THR A 159 1.37 -10.83 7.86
N ALA A 160 2.53 -11.27 7.37
CA ALA A 160 3.46 -12.05 8.17
C ALA A 160 3.95 -11.27 9.40
N ALA A 161 4.34 -10.01 9.23
CA ALA A 161 4.76 -9.14 10.31
C ALA A 161 3.66 -8.95 11.36
N GLU A 162 2.43 -8.63 10.94
CA GLU A 162 1.25 -8.50 11.80
C GLU A 162 1.01 -9.79 12.63
N TRP A 163 1.06 -10.96 12.01
CA TRP A 163 0.87 -12.25 12.70
C TRP A 163 2.04 -12.64 13.60
N ILE A 164 3.25 -12.19 13.29
CA ILE A 164 4.42 -12.38 14.15
C ILE A 164 4.29 -11.53 15.41
N GLU A 165 3.85 -10.28 15.29
CA GLU A 165 3.57 -9.37 16.40
C GLU A 165 2.45 -9.89 17.32
N GLU A 166 1.35 -10.39 16.75
CA GLU A 166 0.29 -11.03 17.52
C GLU A 166 0.78 -12.23 18.37
N GLY A 167 1.85 -12.89 17.95
CA GLY A 167 2.48 -13.97 18.70
C GLY A 167 1.67 -15.26 18.83
N LYS A 168 0.48 -15.34 18.22
CA LYS A 168 -0.45 -16.48 18.34
C LYS A 168 -0.02 -17.73 17.56
N LYS A 169 0.84 -17.56 16.54
CA LYS A 169 1.25 -18.62 15.63
C LYS A 169 2.77 -18.78 15.61
N SER A 170 3.27 -19.98 15.35
CA SER A 170 4.68 -20.18 15.04
C SER A 170 5.04 -19.55 13.69
N ILE A 171 6.28 -19.12 13.50
CA ILE A 171 6.74 -18.52 12.23
C ILE A 171 6.59 -19.52 11.07
N THR A 172 6.87 -20.80 11.31
CA THR A 172 6.66 -21.87 10.32
C THR A 172 5.18 -21.98 9.93
N ARG A 173 4.27 -21.89 10.88
CA ARG A 173 2.82 -21.90 10.62
C ARG A 173 2.39 -20.69 9.79
N ILE A 174 2.92 -19.51 10.10
CA ILE A 174 2.68 -18.27 9.33
C ILE A 174 3.15 -18.43 7.88
N ALA A 175 4.36 -18.98 7.65
CA ALA A 175 4.87 -19.21 6.31
C ALA A 175 3.94 -20.12 5.51
N VAL A 176 3.50 -21.24 6.08
CA VAL A 176 2.58 -22.17 5.41
C VAL A 176 1.23 -21.54 5.11
N GLU A 177 0.64 -20.80 6.05
CA GLU A 177 -0.66 -20.12 5.84
C GLU A 177 -0.59 -19.01 4.80
N LEU A 178 0.59 -18.42 4.57
CA LEU A 178 0.84 -17.47 3.50
C LEU A 178 1.22 -18.14 2.16
N GLY A 179 1.15 -19.47 2.09
CA GLY A 179 1.39 -20.24 0.86
C GLY A 179 2.86 -20.41 0.51
N TYR A 180 3.76 -20.42 1.51
CA TYR A 180 5.18 -20.72 1.31
C TYR A 180 5.48 -22.17 1.72
N ASP A 181 5.73 -23.03 0.75
CA ASP A 181 6.14 -24.42 1.00
C ASP A 181 7.58 -24.51 1.53
N ASN A 182 8.41 -23.51 1.21
CA ASN A 182 9.81 -23.46 1.62
C ASN A 182 10.04 -22.34 2.65
N PHE A 183 10.27 -22.73 3.90
CA PHE A 183 10.53 -21.82 4.99
C PHE A 183 11.77 -20.93 4.77
N HIS A 184 12.85 -21.48 4.21
CA HIS A 184 14.08 -20.69 3.97
C HIS A 184 13.83 -19.60 2.93
N TYR A 185 13.03 -19.90 1.90
CA TYR A 185 12.64 -18.90 0.92
C TYR A 185 11.76 -17.81 1.54
N PHE A 186 10.76 -18.20 2.36
CA PHE A 186 9.95 -17.25 3.13
C PHE A 186 10.83 -16.33 3.99
N ALA A 187 11.75 -16.89 4.79
CA ALA A 187 12.62 -16.11 5.67
C ALA A 187 13.52 -15.14 4.88
N LYS A 188 14.01 -15.55 3.71
CA LYS A 188 14.79 -14.67 2.82
C LYS A 188 13.95 -13.52 2.25
N VAL A 189 12.73 -13.78 1.82
CA VAL A 189 11.81 -12.77 1.30
C VAL A 189 11.44 -11.80 2.43
N PHE A 190 11.11 -12.30 3.61
CA PHE A 190 10.78 -11.49 4.77
C PHE A 190 11.95 -10.57 5.17
N ALA A 191 13.17 -11.11 5.23
CA ALA A 191 14.35 -10.33 5.58
C ALA A 191 14.66 -9.24 4.55
N ARG A 192 14.36 -9.47 3.28
CA ARG A 192 14.51 -8.45 2.23
C ARG A 192 13.51 -7.29 2.42
N GLU A 193 12.28 -7.58 2.83
CA GLU A 193 11.22 -6.58 2.99
C GLU A 193 11.31 -5.81 4.32
N HIS A 194 11.77 -6.45 5.40
CA HIS A 194 11.79 -5.89 6.75
C HIS A 194 13.20 -5.63 7.31
N GLY A 195 14.28 -5.96 6.58
CA GLY A 195 15.65 -5.73 6.99
C GLY A 195 16.19 -6.74 8.04
N CYS A 196 15.35 -7.58 8.63
CA CYS A 196 15.73 -8.58 9.61
C CYS A 196 14.96 -9.90 9.42
N THR A 197 15.47 -10.99 9.99
CA THR A 197 14.79 -12.29 9.88
C THR A 197 13.46 -12.32 10.68
N PRO A 198 12.50 -13.20 10.33
CA PRO A 198 11.25 -13.34 11.09
C PRO A 198 11.46 -13.63 12.59
N SER A 199 12.56 -14.31 12.94
CA SER A 199 12.89 -14.65 14.33
C SER A 199 13.44 -13.44 15.10
N GLU A 200 14.23 -12.61 14.45
CA GLU A 200 14.74 -11.33 15.00
C GLU A 200 13.58 -10.36 15.17
N TYR A 201 12.76 -10.19 14.15
CA TYR A 201 11.55 -9.36 14.18
C TYR A 201 10.64 -9.71 15.37
N ARG A 202 10.41 -11.02 15.61
CA ARG A 202 9.63 -11.50 16.78
C ARG A 202 10.27 -11.15 18.12
N LYS A 203 11.59 -11.14 18.22
CA LYS A 203 12.26 -10.79 19.48
C LYS A 203 12.15 -9.29 19.75
N GLU A 204 12.30 -8.49 18.74
CA GLU A 204 12.20 -7.03 18.81
C GLU A 204 10.77 -6.60 19.20
N SER A 205 9.75 -7.15 18.56
CA SER A 205 8.35 -6.83 18.86
C SER A 205 7.87 -7.24 20.27
N LYS A 206 8.59 -8.12 20.97
CA LYS A 206 8.30 -8.49 22.36
C LYS A 206 9.00 -7.62 23.40
N ASN A 207 9.95 -6.81 22.99
CA ASN A 207 10.75 -5.96 23.88
C ASN A 207 10.25 -4.49 23.92
N VAL A 208 9.17 -4.20 23.20
CA VAL A 208 8.43 -2.94 23.20
C VAL A 208 7.15 -3.11 24.05
#